data_467226edd6be3d019b66bc44c7ed6647
#
_entry.id   467226edd6be3d019b66bc44c7ed6647
#
_cell.length_a   1.000
_cell.length_b   1.000
_cell.length_c   1.000
_cell.angle_alpha   90.00
_cell.angle_beta   90.00
_cell.angle_gamma   90.00
#
_symmetry.space_group_name_H-M   'P 1'
#
loop_
_entity.id
_entity.type
_entity.pdbx_description
1 polymer ?
#
loop_
_entity_poly.entity_id
_entity_poly.type
_entity_poly.pdbx_seq_one_letter_code
_entity_poly.pdbx_strand_id
1 'polypeptide(L)'
;AAALYVVSHHVAHYGMVPFETFVEVAHARGVPVIVDAASEYDLTGFLAAGADVVVYSAHKFLGGPTAGLVAGRKDLVRATYLQNRGIGRGMKTGKESILGAVGALEAWARRDHAAVRRRERAALDHWVEALAGRPGVRAEIEADPTHNPLDRLKVRIDAAAARITAWDLADALAAGSPPVIVRDHEVELGFFFLDPCNLHEDEEFLVG
;
A
#
# COMPACT_ATOMS: atom_id res chain seq x y z
N ALA A 1 -25.19 -9.35 10.94
CA ALA A 1 -23.78 -9.79 10.90
C ALA A 1 -23.20 -9.42 9.53
N ALA A 2 -21.88 -9.27 9.44
CA ALA A 2 -21.15 -9.06 8.18
C ALA A 2 -19.82 -9.85 8.26
N ALA A 3 -19.27 -10.23 7.11
CA ALA A 3 -17.95 -10.82 7.00
C ALA A 3 -16.96 -9.71 6.60
N LEU A 4 -15.81 -9.63 7.27
CA LEU A 4 -14.76 -8.66 6.99
C LEU A 4 -13.57 -9.37 6.32
N TYR A 5 -13.16 -8.84 5.17
CA TYR A 5 -11.96 -9.26 4.47
C TYR A 5 -10.96 -8.09 4.48
N VAL A 6 -9.76 -8.31 5.03
CA VAL A 6 -8.72 -7.29 5.11
C VAL A 6 -7.65 -7.59 4.07
N VAL A 7 -7.48 -6.69 3.11
CA VAL A 7 -6.39 -6.76 2.13
C VAL A 7 -5.18 -6.05 2.72
N SER A 8 -4.13 -6.80 3.00
CA SER A 8 -2.92 -6.24 3.57
C SER A 8 -1.69 -7.05 3.16
N HIS A 9 -0.68 -6.36 2.64
CA HIS A 9 0.61 -6.95 2.32
C HIS A 9 1.31 -7.57 3.56
N HIS A 10 0.99 -7.11 4.77
CA HIS A 10 1.54 -7.69 6.01
C HIS A 10 1.03 -9.10 6.30
N VAL A 11 -0.14 -9.48 5.80
CA VAL A 11 -0.73 -10.81 6.06
C VAL A 11 -0.73 -11.71 4.83
N ALA A 12 -0.45 -11.18 3.64
CA ALA A 12 -0.46 -11.93 2.39
C ALA A 12 0.51 -13.13 2.40
N HIS A 13 1.65 -12.99 3.09
CA HIS A 13 2.67 -14.04 3.23
C HIS A 13 2.21 -15.26 4.04
N TYR A 14 1.18 -15.12 4.87
CA TYR A 14 0.66 -16.21 5.71
C TYR A 14 -0.42 -17.04 5.03
N GLY A 15 -0.72 -16.75 3.77
CA GLY A 15 -1.76 -17.42 2.99
C GLY A 15 -3.15 -16.87 3.34
N MET A 16 -3.74 -16.15 2.40
CA MET A 16 -5.12 -15.66 2.50
C MET A 16 -6.06 -16.61 1.77
N VAL A 17 -7.29 -16.73 2.26
CA VAL A 17 -8.37 -17.33 1.48
C VAL A 17 -8.57 -16.46 0.22
N PRO A 18 -8.65 -17.03 -0.99
CA PRO A 18 -8.94 -16.26 -2.19
C PRO A 18 -10.22 -15.43 -2.02
N PHE A 19 -10.18 -14.19 -2.48
CA PHE A 19 -11.27 -13.23 -2.24
C PHE A 19 -12.61 -13.71 -2.79
N GLU A 20 -12.62 -14.26 -3.99
CA GLU A 20 -13.82 -14.79 -4.65
C GLU A 20 -14.42 -15.95 -3.83
N THR A 21 -13.59 -16.85 -3.31
CA THR A 21 -14.04 -17.94 -2.42
C THR A 21 -14.63 -17.39 -1.13
N PHE A 22 -14.03 -16.35 -0.55
CA PHE A 22 -14.55 -15.72 0.67
C PHE A 22 -15.93 -15.10 0.42
N VAL A 23 -16.10 -14.38 -0.70
CA VAL A 23 -17.37 -13.77 -1.13
C VAL A 23 -18.44 -14.85 -1.33
N GLU A 24 -18.11 -15.91 -2.08
CA GLU A 24 -19.04 -17.02 -2.36
C GLU A 24 -19.56 -17.66 -1.06
N VAL A 25 -18.66 -17.99 -0.13
CA VAL A 25 -19.01 -18.63 1.15
C VAL A 25 -19.84 -17.71 2.04
N ALA A 26 -19.56 -16.42 2.08
CA ALA A 26 -20.33 -15.44 2.84
C ALA A 26 -21.74 -15.26 2.25
N HIS A 27 -21.83 -15.04 0.94
CA HIS A 27 -23.10 -14.81 0.24
C HIS A 27 -24.00 -16.05 0.27
N ALA A 28 -23.46 -17.27 0.20
CA ALA A 28 -24.22 -18.51 0.36
C ALA A 28 -24.94 -18.61 1.74
N ARG A 29 -24.52 -17.79 2.71
CA ARG A 29 -25.12 -17.67 4.05
C ARG A 29 -25.91 -16.39 4.25
N GLY A 30 -26.11 -15.61 3.19
CA GLY A 30 -26.79 -14.30 3.26
C GLY A 30 -26.03 -13.25 4.05
N VAL A 31 -24.71 -13.38 4.18
CA VAL A 31 -23.85 -12.47 4.95
C VAL A 31 -23.16 -11.51 3.99
N PRO A 32 -23.33 -10.19 4.14
CA PRO A 32 -22.63 -9.22 3.31
C PRO A 32 -21.14 -9.18 3.60
N VAL A 33 -20.35 -8.91 2.56
CA VAL A 33 -18.89 -8.82 2.62
C VAL A 33 -18.45 -7.35 2.65
N ILE A 34 -17.69 -7.01 3.69
CA ILE A 34 -17.01 -5.72 3.83
C ILE A 34 -15.53 -5.95 3.57
N VAL A 35 -14.92 -5.15 2.69
CA VAL A 35 -13.49 -5.20 2.40
C VAL A 35 -12.80 -3.99 2.99
N ASP A 36 -11.77 -4.21 3.79
CA ASP A 36 -10.79 -3.19 4.15
C ASP A 36 -9.68 -3.21 3.08
N ALA A 37 -9.76 -2.26 2.17
CA ALA A 37 -8.81 -2.01 1.09
C ALA A 37 -8.10 -0.66 1.30
N ALA A 38 -7.81 -0.31 2.55
CA ALA A 38 -7.29 1.00 2.93
C ALA A 38 -5.99 1.39 2.21
N SER A 39 -5.17 0.40 1.81
CA SER A 39 -3.89 0.60 1.13
C SER A 39 -3.88 0.02 -0.28
N GLU A 40 -5.04 -0.15 -0.90
CA GLU A 40 -5.13 -0.75 -2.21
C GLU A 40 -5.25 0.31 -3.31
N TYR A 41 -4.61 0.02 -4.44
CA TYR A 41 -4.57 0.89 -5.60
C TYR A 41 -5.83 0.78 -6.46
N ASP A 42 -6.44 -0.41 -6.50
CA ASP A 42 -7.64 -0.67 -7.27
C ASP A 42 -8.89 -0.21 -6.51
N LEU A 43 -9.55 0.81 -7.03
CA LEU A 43 -10.77 1.39 -6.45
C LEU A 43 -12.07 0.72 -6.91
N THR A 44 -12.02 -0.24 -7.81
CA THR A 44 -13.22 -0.81 -8.45
C THR A 44 -13.30 -2.33 -8.43
N GLY A 45 -12.16 -3.02 -8.48
CA GLY A 45 -12.09 -4.47 -8.65
C GLY A 45 -12.77 -5.26 -7.54
N PHE A 46 -12.62 -4.85 -6.27
CA PHE A 46 -13.27 -5.55 -5.15
C PHE A 46 -14.80 -5.51 -5.24
N LEU A 47 -15.38 -4.39 -5.65
CA LEU A 47 -16.82 -4.29 -5.89
C LEU A 47 -17.26 -5.15 -7.08
N ALA A 48 -16.48 -5.13 -8.15
CA ALA A 48 -16.73 -5.96 -9.34
C ALA A 48 -16.64 -7.47 -9.02
N ALA A 49 -15.75 -7.85 -8.09
CA ALA A 49 -15.57 -9.23 -7.62
C ALA A 49 -16.57 -9.64 -6.52
N GLY A 50 -17.51 -8.76 -6.13
CA GLY A 50 -18.63 -9.12 -5.28
C GLY A 50 -18.59 -8.58 -3.84
N ALA A 51 -17.68 -7.68 -3.50
CA ALA A 51 -17.77 -6.96 -2.23
C ALA A 51 -19.07 -6.17 -2.12
N ASP A 52 -19.75 -6.21 -0.97
CA ASP A 52 -20.92 -5.39 -0.72
C ASP A 52 -20.54 -3.96 -0.31
N VAL A 53 -19.43 -3.82 0.42
CA VAL A 53 -18.84 -2.55 0.83
C VAL A 53 -17.33 -2.65 0.80
N VAL A 54 -16.68 -1.58 0.33
CA VAL A 54 -15.22 -1.43 0.36
C VAL A 54 -14.86 -0.14 1.07
N VAL A 55 -13.81 -0.18 1.90
CA VAL A 55 -13.28 0.96 2.63
C VAL A 55 -11.87 1.27 2.14
N TYR A 56 -11.62 2.51 1.73
CA TYR A 56 -10.31 3.03 1.32
C TYR A 56 -9.86 4.18 2.21
N SER A 57 -8.54 4.40 2.29
CA SER A 57 -7.97 5.59 2.92
C SER A 57 -7.65 6.66 1.89
N ALA A 58 -8.18 7.86 2.08
CA ALA A 58 -7.92 8.99 1.16
C ALA A 58 -6.47 9.50 1.26
N HIS A 59 -5.81 9.33 2.41
CA HIS A 59 -4.45 9.84 2.68
C HIS A 59 -3.32 8.88 2.32
N LYS A 60 -3.61 7.77 1.64
CA LYS A 60 -2.61 6.83 1.11
C LYS A 60 -2.40 7.09 -0.39
N PHE A 61 -2.60 6.12 -1.26
CA PHE A 61 -2.36 6.26 -2.70
C PHE A 61 -3.14 7.39 -3.37
N LEU A 62 -4.32 7.72 -2.87
CA LEU A 62 -5.11 8.84 -3.40
C LEU A 62 -4.44 10.21 -3.15
N GLY A 63 -3.55 10.33 -2.14
CA GLY A 63 -2.85 11.58 -1.83
C GLY A 63 -3.75 12.68 -1.28
N GLY A 64 -4.89 12.32 -0.71
CA GLY A 64 -5.84 13.22 -0.08
C GLY A 64 -5.60 13.43 1.42
N PRO A 65 -6.48 14.16 2.10
CA PRO A 65 -6.42 14.34 3.55
C PRO A 65 -6.84 13.07 4.30
N THR A 66 -6.62 13.05 5.62
CA THR A 66 -7.06 11.95 6.48
C THR A 66 -8.59 11.83 6.45
N ALA A 67 -9.06 10.83 5.72
CA ALA A 67 -10.47 10.46 5.59
C ALA A 67 -10.60 9.00 5.17
N GLY A 68 -11.68 8.35 5.57
CA GLY A 68 -12.11 7.07 5.03
C GLY A 68 -13.12 7.27 3.91
N LEU A 69 -12.98 6.49 2.84
CA LEU A 69 -13.94 6.42 1.74
C LEU A 69 -14.67 5.10 1.85
N VAL A 70 -15.99 5.13 1.78
CA VAL A 70 -16.85 3.94 1.82
C VAL A 70 -17.65 3.88 0.53
N ALA A 71 -17.46 2.83 -0.25
CA ALA A 71 -18.14 2.58 -1.50
C ALA A 71 -18.86 1.22 -1.46
N GLY A 72 -19.97 1.07 -2.20
CA GLY A 72 -20.68 -0.19 -2.31
C GLY A 72 -22.20 -0.04 -2.32
N ARG A 73 -22.89 -1.04 -1.81
CA ARG A 73 -24.35 -1.08 -1.77
C ARG A 73 -24.93 0.12 -1.04
N LYS A 74 -25.89 0.76 -1.67
CA LYS A 74 -26.51 2.02 -1.19
C LYS A 74 -27.08 1.92 0.22
N ASP A 75 -27.73 0.81 0.56
CA ASP A 75 -28.32 0.57 1.89
C ASP A 75 -27.24 0.48 2.98
N LEU A 76 -26.12 -0.21 2.71
CA LEU A 76 -25.01 -0.38 3.64
C LEU A 76 -24.17 0.91 3.80
N VAL A 77 -23.89 1.60 2.69
CA VAL A 77 -23.24 2.93 2.73
C VAL A 77 -24.11 3.92 3.51
N ARG A 78 -25.45 3.89 3.31
CA ARG A 78 -26.37 4.71 4.09
C ARG A 78 -26.34 4.36 5.58
N ALA A 79 -26.30 3.07 5.92
CA ALA A 79 -26.20 2.61 7.32
C ALA A 79 -24.91 3.09 7.96
N THR A 80 -23.77 3.01 7.24
CA THR A 80 -22.46 3.54 7.68
C THR A 80 -22.55 5.05 7.94
N TYR A 81 -23.13 5.83 7.02
CA TYR A 81 -23.30 7.27 7.21
C TYR A 81 -24.15 7.61 8.46
N LEU A 82 -25.17 6.83 8.76
CA LEU A 82 -26.03 7.04 9.93
C LEU A 82 -25.28 6.85 11.25
N GLN A 83 -24.16 6.12 11.28
CA GLN A 83 -23.31 5.99 12.47
C GLN A 83 -22.72 7.33 12.94
N ASN A 84 -22.64 8.33 12.06
CA ASN A 84 -22.28 9.70 12.43
C ASN A 84 -23.25 10.35 13.45
N ARG A 85 -24.43 9.77 13.69
CA ARG A 85 -25.38 10.19 14.71
C ARG A 85 -25.29 9.38 16.02
N GLY A 86 -24.47 8.32 16.01
CA GLY A 86 -24.27 7.40 17.12
C GLY A 86 -22.80 7.21 17.44
N ILE A 87 -22.36 5.97 17.46
CA ILE A 87 -21.01 5.57 17.86
C ILE A 87 -19.90 6.23 17.01
N GLY A 88 -20.15 6.48 15.73
CA GLY A 88 -19.21 7.14 14.81
C GLY A 88 -19.15 8.67 14.94
N ARG A 89 -19.90 9.27 15.86
CA ARG A 89 -19.97 10.74 15.98
C ARG A 89 -18.62 11.39 16.26
N GLY A 90 -17.81 10.78 17.12
CA GLY A 90 -16.47 11.28 17.47
C GLY A 90 -15.46 11.19 16.34
N MET A 91 -15.70 10.33 15.35
CA MET A 91 -14.82 10.10 14.20
C MET A 91 -15.37 10.72 12.89
N LYS A 92 -16.37 11.61 13.01
CA LYS A 92 -16.97 12.26 11.85
C LYS A 92 -15.94 13.15 11.15
N THR A 93 -15.74 12.90 9.85
CA THR A 93 -14.85 13.66 8.98
C THR A 93 -15.33 15.11 8.83
N GLY A 94 -14.42 16.07 8.92
CA GLY A 94 -14.67 17.49 8.68
C GLY A 94 -14.98 17.78 7.21
N LYS A 95 -15.59 18.93 6.93
CA LYS A 95 -15.97 19.33 5.58
C LYS A 95 -14.75 19.53 4.68
N GLU A 96 -13.66 20.04 5.24
CA GLU A 96 -12.39 20.28 4.57
C GLU A 96 -11.82 18.96 4.04
N SER A 97 -11.81 17.92 4.89
CA SER A 97 -11.33 16.59 4.51
C SER A 97 -12.28 15.92 3.50
N ILE A 98 -13.59 16.17 3.58
CA ILE A 98 -14.55 15.66 2.57
C ILE A 98 -14.23 16.27 1.19
N LEU A 99 -14.09 17.60 1.11
CA LEU A 99 -13.76 18.28 -0.14
C LEU A 99 -12.39 17.89 -0.68
N GLY A 100 -11.39 17.77 0.21
CA GLY A 100 -10.06 17.31 -0.17
C GLY A 100 -10.07 15.87 -0.69
N ALA A 101 -10.86 14.97 -0.10
CA ALA A 101 -11.01 13.59 -0.59
C ALA A 101 -11.69 13.53 -1.97
N VAL A 102 -12.69 14.38 -2.22
CA VAL A 102 -13.30 14.51 -3.56
C VAL A 102 -12.28 14.99 -4.58
N GLY A 103 -11.51 16.04 -4.26
CA GLY A 103 -10.44 16.54 -5.12
C GLY A 103 -9.36 15.47 -5.40
N ALA A 104 -9.00 14.68 -4.40
CA ALA A 104 -8.06 13.56 -4.55
C ALA A 104 -8.58 12.47 -5.49
N LEU A 105 -9.87 12.10 -5.38
CA LEU A 105 -10.50 11.15 -6.31
C LEU A 105 -10.54 11.67 -7.75
N GLU A 106 -10.84 12.96 -7.94
CA GLU A 106 -10.81 13.59 -9.27
C GLU A 106 -9.39 13.65 -9.85
N ALA A 107 -8.39 13.93 -9.02
CA ALA A 107 -6.98 13.93 -9.43
C ALA A 107 -6.52 12.50 -9.79
N TRP A 108 -6.92 11.50 -9.00
CA TRP A 108 -6.65 10.09 -9.27
C TRP A 108 -7.21 9.63 -10.61
N ALA A 109 -8.45 9.98 -10.91
CA ALA A 109 -9.10 9.62 -12.17
C ALA A 109 -8.43 10.25 -13.41
N ARG A 110 -7.72 11.37 -13.23
CA ARG A 110 -7.00 12.08 -14.31
C ARG A 110 -5.51 11.75 -14.39
N ARG A 111 -4.98 11.05 -13.39
CA ARG A 111 -3.55 10.73 -13.29
C ARG A 111 -3.11 9.83 -14.43
N ASP A 112 -1.98 10.12 -15.05
CA ASP A 112 -1.30 9.18 -15.96
C ASP A 112 -0.59 8.09 -15.13
N HIS A 113 -1.35 7.06 -14.76
CA HIS A 113 -0.83 5.94 -13.98
C HIS A 113 0.29 5.19 -14.72
N ALA A 114 0.25 5.15 -16.05
CA ALA A 114 1.29 4.49 -16.83
C ALA A 114 2.61 5.26 -16.78
N ALA A 115 2.57 6.60 -16.83
CA ALA A 115 3.77 7.42 -16.66
C ALA A 115 4.38 7.25 -15.26
N VAL A 116 3.53 7.18 -14.22
CA VAL A 116 4.01 6.92 -12.85
C VAL A 116 4.71 5.57 -12.75
N ARG A 117 4.11 4.50 -13.30
CA ARG A 117 4.73 3.16 -13.30
C ARG A 117 6.06 3.13 -14.06
N ARG A 118 6.17 3.85 -15.17
CA ARG A 118 7.44 3.93 -15.91
C ARG A 118 8.54 4.60 -15.09
N ARG A 119 8.21 5.70 -14.38
CA ARG A 119 9.17 6.39 -13.50
C ARG A 119 9.62 5.50 -12.35
N GLU A 120 8.70 4.85 -11.67
CA GLU A 120 9.02 3.93 -10.57
C GLU A 120 9.86 2.76 -11.03
N ARG A 121 9.59 2.21 -12.21
CA ARG A 121 10.41 1.15 -12.80
C ARG A 121 11.82 1.66 -13.10
N ALA A 122 11.98 2.87 -13.64
CA ALA A 122 13.29 3.45 -13.91
C ALA A 122 14.10 3.66 -12.62
N ALA A 123 13.47 4.07 -11.52
CA ALA A 123 14.11 4.16 -10.22
C ALA A 123 14.60 2.79 -9.71
N LEU A 124 13.76 1.76 -9.82
CA LEU A 124 14.15 0.39 -9.44
C LEU A 124 15.32 -0.13 -10.27
N ASP A 125 15.30 0.07 -11.59
CA ASP A 125 16.37 -0.36 -12.48
C ASP A 125 17.69 0.38 -12.15
N HIS A 126 17.63 1.69 -11.85
CA HIS A 126 18.76 2.48 -11.40
C HIS A 126 19.37 1.93 -10.10
N TRP A 127 18.55 1.62 -9.11
CA TRP A 127 19.05 1.05 -7.84
C TRP A 127 19.64 -0.35 -8.00
N VAL A 128 19.07 -1.19 -8.87
CA VAL A 128 19.65 -2.49 -9.20
C VAL A 128 21.06 -2.31 -9.76
N GLU A 129 21.24 -1.36 -10.69
CA GLU A 129 22.56 -1.07 -11.28
C GLU A 129 23.55 -0.52 -10.24
N ALA A 130 23.13 0.40 -9.37
CA ALA A 130 23.98 0.99 -8.32
C ALA A 130 24.45 -0.03 -7.28
N LEU A 131 23.63 -1.03 -6.98
CA LEU A 131 23.93 -2.09 -6.03
C LEU A 131 24.65 -3.29 -6.66
N ALA A 132 24.73 -3.35 -7.99
CA ALA A 132 25.35 -4.47 -8.69
C ALA A 132 26.83 -4.65 -8.32
N GLY A 133 27.24 -5.90 -8.05
CA GLY A 133 28.63 -6.24 -7.75
C GLY A 133 29.12 -5.80 -6.38
N ARG A 134 28.28 -5.22 -5.52
CA ARG A 134 28.66 -4.90 -4.13
C ARG A 134 28.80 -6.19 -3.33
N PRO A 135 29.95 -6.42 -2.64
CA PRO A 135 30.15 -7.63 -1.86
C PRO A 135 29.08 -7.80 -0.78
N GLY A 136 28.44 -8.99 -0.73
CA GLY A 136 27.41 -9.31 0.25
C GLY A 136 26.05 -8.62 0.05
N VAL A 137 25.84 -7.91 -1.07
CA VAL A 137 24.59 -7.25 -1.39
C VAL A 137 23.93 -7.97 -2.58
N ARG A 138 22.65 -8.30 -2.42
CA ARG A 138 21.82 -8.84 -3.51
C ARG A 138 20.52 -8.04 -3.60
N ALA A 139 20.26 -7.48 -4.76
CA ALA A 139 19.10 -6.67 -5.05
C ALA A 139 18.19 -7.38 -6.06
N GLU A 140 16.90 -7.55 -5.72
CA GLU A 140 15.90 -8.23 -6.55
C GLU A 140 14.60 -7.43 -6.54
N ILE A 141 14.02 -7.20 -7.73
CA ILE A 141 12.71 -6.56 -7.84
C ILE A 141 11.63 -7.59 -7.51
N GLU A 142 10.82 -7.31 -6.50
CA GLU A 142 9.68 -8.12 -6.09
C GLU A 142 8.36 -7.38 -6.33
N ALA A 143 7.35 -8.10 -6.84
CA ALA A 143 6.00 -7.58 -7.00
C ALA A 143 5.31 -7.40 -5.64
N ASP A 144 4.35 -6.48 -5.58
CA ASP A 144 3.53 -6.31 -4.38
C ASP A 144 2.69 -7.56 -4.08
N PRO A 145 2.73 -8.09 -2.85
CA PRO A 145 2.05 -9.35 -2.50
C PRO A 145 0.51 -9.27 -2.51
N THR A 146 -0.06 -8.07 -2.54
CA THR A 146 -1.51 -7.85 -2.70
C THR A 146 -1.90 -7.47 -4.13
N HIS A 147 -0.97 -7.64 -5.08
CA HIS A 147 -1.18 -7.41 -6.50
C HIS A 147 -1.45 -5.95 -6.89
N ASN A 148 -1.07 -4.99 -6.05
CA ASN A 148 -0.99 -3.61 -6.48
C ASN A 148 0.08 -3.48 -7.59
N PRO A 149 -0.06 -2.56 -8.54
CA PRO A 149 0.96 -2.34 -9.58
C PRO A 149 2.18 -1.58 -9.02
N LEU A 150 2.78 -2.12 -7.96
CA LEU A 150 3.83 -1.51 -7.16
C LEU A 150 4.94 -2.54 -6.92
N ASP A 151 5.96 -2.50 -7.76
CA ASP A 151 7.16 -3.30 -7.51
C ASP A 151 8.05 -2.60 -6.48
N ARG A 152 8.81 -3.40 -5.73
CA ARG A 152 9.81 -2.93 -4.75
C ARG A 152 11.14 -3.59 -4.99
N LEU A 153 12.23 -2.94 -4.60
CA LEU A 153 13.55 -3.55 -4.59
C LEU A 153 13.82 -4.17 -3.23
N LYS A 154 13.93 -5.48 -3.18
CA LYS A 154 14.41 -6.21 -2.01
C LYS A 154 15.94 -6.21 -1.99
N VAL A 155 16.51 -5.65 -0.95
CA VAL A 155 17.97 -5.61 -0.73
C VAL A 155 18.32 -6.57 0.38
N ARG A 156 18.96 -7.70 0.04
CA ARG A 156 19.48 -8.68 0.99
C ARG A 156 20.93 -8.41 1.30
N ILE A 157 21.29 -8.54 2.58
CA ILE A 157 22.64 -8.32 3.09
C ILE A 157 23.16 -9.62 3.69
N ASP A 158 24.23 -10.17 3.09
CA ASP A 158 25.09 -11.16 3.74
C ASP A 158 26.07 -10.41 4.63
N ALA A 159 25.80 -10.40 5.93
CA ALA A 159 26.56 -9.61 6.89
C ALA A 159 28.07 -9.99 6.94
N ALA A 160 28.42 -11.24 6.63
CA ALA A 160 29.82 -11.69 6.63
C ALA A 160 30.59 -11.09 5.44
N ALA A 161 30.00 -11.11 4.26
CA ALA A 161 30.61 -10.59 3.05
C ALA A 161 30.52 -9.04 2.98
N ALA A 162 29.39 -8.45 3.36
CA ALA A 162 29.18 -7.00 3.37
C ALA A 162 29.89 -6.29 4.55
N ARG A 163 30.23 -7.00 5.62
CA ARG A 163 30.77 -6.47 6.89
C ARG A 163 29.85 -5.49 7.61
N ILE A 164 28.58 -5.58 7.34
CA ILE A 164 27.51 -4.80 7.97
C ILE A 164 26.23 -5.64 7.96
N THR A 165 25.39 -5.54 8.99
CA THR A 165 24.07 -6.17 8.98
C THR A 165 23.06 -5.32 8.21
N ALA A 166 21.94 -5.91 7.79
CA ALA A 166 20.85 -5.15 7.17
C ALA A 166 20.31 -4.09 8.14
N TRP A 167 20.24 -4.40 9.43
CA TRP A 167 19.82 -3.48 10.49
C TRP A 167 20.74 -2.26 10.59
N ASP A 168 22.05 -2.50 10.79
CA ASP A 168 23.03 -1.42 10.91
C ASP A 168 23.10 -0.55 9.66
N LEU A 169 22.88 -1.16 8.47
CA LEU A 169 22.84 -0.42 7.21
C LEU A 169 21.58 0.46 7.14
N ALA A 170 20.40 -0.07 7.52
CA ALA A 170 19.17 0.72 7.56
C ALA A 170 19.29 1.91 8.52
N ASP A 171 19.87 1.70 9.72
CA ASP A 171 20.12 2.77 10.69
C ASP A 171 21.12 3.80 10.16
N ALA A 172 22.19 3.36 9.49
CA ALA A 172 23.17 4.26 8.89
C ALA A 172 22.57 5.11 7.75
N LEU A 173 21.72 4.52 6.91
CA LEU A 173 20.99 5.24 5.87
C LEU A 173 20.04 6.28 6.46
N ALA A 174 19.30 5.92 7.52
CA ALA A 174 18.40 6.84 8.20
C ALA A 174 19.14 8.00 8.91
N ALA A 175 20.37 7.75 9.39
CA ALA A 175 21.23 8.77 10.02
C ALA A 175 22.02 9.62 9.01
N GLY A 176 21.91 9.33 7.70
CA GLY A 176 22.63 10.02 6.63
C GLY A 176 22.14 11.46 6.39
N SER A 177 22.82 12.16 5.49
CA SER A 177 22.42 13.51 5.07
C SER A 177 22.50 13.62 3.53
N PRO A 178 21.37 13.63 2.83
CA PRO A 178 20.01 13.49 3.33
C PRO A 178 19.74 12.10 3.95
N PRO A 179 18.75 11.97 4.86
CA PRO A 179 18.37 10.67 5.39
C PRO A 179 17.65 9.84 4.34
N VAL A 180 17.98 8.56 4.23
CA VAL A 180 17.28 7.60 3.40
C VAL A 180 16.54 6.61 4.30
N ILE A 181 15.21 6.69 4.34
CA ILE A 181 14.38 5.80 5.14
C ILE A 181 13.94 4.63 4.28
N VAL A 182 14.40 3.45 4.64
CA VAL A 182 14.05 2.20 3.96
C VAL A 182 12.86 1.52 4.65
N ARG A 183 12.25 0.56 3.97
CA ARG A 183 11.21 -0.27 4.57
C ARG A 183 11.86 -1.47 5.25
N ASP A 184 12.00 -1.40 6.56
CA ASP A 184 12.81 -2.27 7.41
C ASP A 184 12.03 -3.23 8.30
N HIS A 185 10.74 -3.45 8.02
CA HIS A 185 9.83 -4.25 8.88
C HIS A 185 10.29 -5.69 9.14
N GLU A 186 11.17 -6.21 8.29
CA GLU A 186 11.70 -7.58 8.36
C GLU A 186 13.24 -7.58 8.32
N VAL A 187 13.85 -6.48 8.78
CA VAL A 187 15.31 -6.25 8.70
C VAL A 187 16.11 -7.30 9.49
N GLU A 188 15.53 -7.88 10.54
CA GLU A 188 16.09 -8.99 11.30
C GLU A 188 16.28 -10.27 10.47
N LEU A 189 15.57 -10.39 9.33
CA LEU A 189 15.73 -11.48 8.37
C LEU A 189 16.85 -11.22 7.35
N GLY A 190 17.63 -10.14 7.54
CA GLY A 190 18.77 -9.79 6.72
C GLY A 190 18.41 -9.08 5.41
N PHE A 191 17.27 -8.40 5.35
CA PHE A 191 16.87 -7.61 4.18
C PHE A 191 15.98 -6.42 4.56
N PHE A 192 15.91 -5.46 3.65
CA PHE A 192 14.92 -4.37 3.65
C PHE A 192 14.44 -4.10 2.23
N PHE A 193 13.43 -3.26 2.09
CA PHE A 193 12.95 -2.84 0.76
C PHE A 193 13.19 -1.35 0.52
N LEU A 194 13.50 -1.04 -0.75
CA LEU A 194 13.39 0.30 -1.30
C LEU A 194 12.09 0.38 -2.11
N ASP A 195 11.28 1.39 -1.80
CA ASP A 195 9.95 1.57 -2.39
C ASP A 195 9.94 2.91 -3.16
N PRO A 196 9.74 2.88 -4.50
CA PRO A 196 9.83 4.10 -5.31
C PRO A 196 8.57 4.97 -5.27
N CYS A 197 7.48 4.50 -4.65
CA CYS A 197 6.16 5.13 -4.80
C CYS A 197 6.03 6.51 -4.13
N ASN A 198 6.92 6.84 -3.18
CA ASN A 198 6.89 8.10 -2.43
C ASN A 198 8.01 9.08 -2.81
N LEU A 199 8.80 8.77 -3.84
CA LEU A 199 9.88 9.64 -4.28
C LEU A 199 9.35 10.85 -5.06
N HIS A 200 9.95 12.00 -4.80
CA HIS A 200 9.86 13.16 -5.66
C HIS A 200 10.79 13.02 -6.88
N GLU A 201 10.73 13.98 -7.77
CA GLU A 201 11.58 14.02 -8.96
C GLU A 201 13.06 14.09 -8.56
N ASP A 202 13.90 13.27 -9.17
CA ASP A 202 15.34 13.18 -8.96
C ASP A 202 15.79 12.60 -7.59
N GLU A 203 14.89 12.25 -6.68
CA GLU A 203 15.28 11.63 -5.39
C GLU A 203 15.80 10.20 -5.55
N GLU A 204 15.48 9.51 -6.62
CA GLU A 204 16.02 8.19 -6.93
C GLU A 204 17.55 8.18 -7.01
N PHE A 205 18.15 9.30 -7.43
CA PHE A 205 19.63 9.44 -7.54
C PHE A 205 20.31 9.69 -6.19
N LEU A 206 19.54 10.06 -5.16
CA LEU A 206 20.08 10.22 -3.79
C LEU A 206 20.18 8.88 -3.08
N VAL A 207 19.44 7.87 -3.54
CA VAL A 207 19.38 6.53 -2.92
C VAL A 207 20.40 5.59 -3.54
N GLY A 208 20.79 5.78 -4.79
CA GLY A 208 21.77 4.98 -5.54
C GLY A 208 23.20 5.53 -5.43
#